data_ae8b592ec320d8bfff5e2f96a0b31596
#
_entry.id   ae8b592ec320d8bfff5e2f96a0b31596
#
_cell.length_a   1.000
_cell.length_b   1.000
_cell.length_c   1.000
_cell.angle_alpha   90.00
_cell.angle_beta   90.00
_cell.angle_gamma   90.00
#
_symmetry.space_group_name_H-M   'P 1'
#
loop_
_entity.id
_entity.type
_entity.pdbx_description
1 polymer ?
#
loop_
_entity_poly.entity_id
_entity_poly.type
_entity_poly.pdbx_seq_one_letter_code
_entity_poly.pdbx_strand_id
1 'polypeptide(L)'
;MINHNSTVTGHIPCSAAGTGSIIANPTGGTGPYTYSLNGGSFQPSGIFNNLNAGNYNLVIRDVNSCNTAANISITNRPQGPLFTAVKALLQANCVSCHNASNANGGMNWEVDCNIVNNRDRIQFRAVNANPSAMPPTGLLPPAERQKIVDWINAGGKYTD
;
A
#
# COMPACT_ATOMS: atom_id res chain seq x y z
N MET A 1 -23.43 26.14 11.05
CA MET A 1 -22.42 25.13 11.44
C MET A 1 -21.99 24.39 10.19
N ILE A 2 -20.69 24.17 9.99
CA ILE A 2 -20.12 23.38 8.88
C ILE A 2 -20.02 21.92 9.36
N ASN A 3 -20.58 21.00 8.59
CA ASN A 3 -20.38 19.56 8.78
C ASN A 3 -19.33 19.09 7.77
N HIS A 4 -18.29 18.43 8.25
CA HIS A 4 -17.33 17.80 7.37
C HIS A 4 -17.85 16.41 6.96
N ASN A 5 -18.06 16.20 5.68
CA ASN A 5 -18.26 14.89 5.09
C ASN A 5 -17.00 14.60 4.26
N SER A 6 -16.31 13.52 4.56
CA SER A 6 -15.08 13.19 3.85
C SER A 6 -15.10 11.75 3.37
N THR A 7 -14.71 11.56 2.12
CA THR A 7 -14.44 10.24 1.55
C THR A 7 -12.95 9.96 1.64
N VAL A 8 -12.58 8.77 2.07
CA VAL A 8 -11.18 8.35 2.27
C VAL A 8 -10.88 7.16 1.39
N THR A 9 -9.77 7.23 0.67
CA THR A 9 -9.19 6.07 -0.02
C THR A 9 -7.97 5.60 0.76
N GLY A 10 -7.90 4.30 1.05
CA GLY A 10 -6.78 3.71 1.79
C GLY A 10 -5.47 3.70 0.99
N HIS A 11 -4.36 3.72 1.71
CA HIS A 11 -3.02 3.62 1.14
C HIS A 11 -2.72 2.17 0.72
N ILE A 12 -2.07 2.00 -0.44
CA ILE A 12 -1.52 0.71 -0.88
C ILE A 12 -0.07 0.61 -0.37
N PRO A 13 0.24 -0.30 0.56
CA PRO A 13 1.61 -0.52 1.01
C PRO A 13 2.57 -0.87 -0.14
N CYS A 14 3.85 -0.60 0.06
CA CYS A 14 4.92 -0.89 -0.91
C CYS A 14 4.85 -0.08 -2.21
N SER A 15 4.05 0.97 -2.26
CA SER A 15 4.08 1.96 -3.33
C SER A 15 5.20 2.97 -3.09
N ALA A 16 5.84 3.44 -4.15
CA ALA A 16 6.91 4.44 -4.07
C ALA A 16 6.43 5.81 -3.53
N ALA A 17 5.13 6.10 -3.68
CA ALA A 17 4.48 7.31 -3.18
C ALA A 17 3.19 6.95 -2.45
N GLY A 18 2.65 7.88 -1.68
CA GLY A 18 1.33 7.75 -1.07
C GLY A 18 0.25 7.49 -2.14
N THR A 19 -0.65 6.57 -1.86
CA THR A 19 -1.77 6.23 -2.76
C THR A 19 -3.13 6.50 -2.12
N GLY A 20 -3.12 6.92 -0.85
CA GLY A 20 -4.33 7.34 -0.15
C GLY A 20 -4.80 8.72 -0.59
N SER A 21 -6.06 9.01 -0.36
CA SER A 21 -6.64 10.33 -0.60
C SER A 21 -7.72 10.68 0.41
N ILE A 22 -7.95 11.98 0.57
CA ILE A 22 -9.08 12.55 1.32
C ILE A 22 -9.80 13.49 0.36
N ILE A 23 -11.12 13.33 0.25
CA ILE A 23 -12.00 14.24 -0.47
C ILE A 23 -13.00 14.82 0.52
N ALA A 24 -12.90 16.12 0.79
CA ALA A 24 -13.80 16.83 1.68
C ALA A 24 -15.06 17.28 0.92
N ASN A 25 -16.23 16.93 1.45
CA ASN A 25 -17.55 17.29 0.89
C ASN A 25 -18.37 18.00 1.98
N PRO A 26 -18.01 19.24 2.36
CA PRO A 26 -18.69 19.95 3.45
C PRO A 26 -20.15 20.24 3.13
N THR A 27 -20.97 20.27 4.18
CA THR A 27 -22.33 20.74 4.12
C THR A 27 -22.59 21.80 5.21
N GLY A 28 -23.53 22.70 4.99
CA GLY A 28 -23.77 23.85 5.89
C GLY A 28 -22.67 24.92 5.81
N GLY A 29 -22.82 25.99 6.58
CA GLY A 29 -21.96 27.18 6.42
C GLY A 29 -22.28 27.96 5.14
N THR A 30 -21.38 28.83 4.72
CA THR A 30 -21.53 29.68 3.53
C THR A 30 -20.32 29.48 2.60
N GLY A 31 -20.55 28.91 1.42
CA GLY A 31 -19.47 28.76 0.42
C GLY A 31 -19.02 30.13 -0.16
N PRO A 32 -17.85 30.22 -0.80
CA PRO A 32 -16.91 29.13 -1.06
C PRO A 32 -16.14 28.69 0.20
N TYR A 33 -15.70 27.42 0.19
CA TYR A 33 -14.88 26.87 1.27
C TYR A 33 -13.41 26.85 0.90
N THR A 34 -12.57 26.87 1.93
CA THR A 34 -11.13 26.61 1.84
C THR A 34 -10.73 25.51 2.83
N TYR A 35 -9.67 24.79 2.49
CA TYR A 35 -9.29 23.55 3.15
C TYR A 35 -7.81 23.57 3.51
N SER A 36 -7.48 23.12 4.71
CA SER A 36 -6.11 22.94 5.18
C SER A 36 -5.94 21.52 5.73
N LEU A 37 -4.85 20.88 5.42
CA LEU A 37 -4.48 19.57 5.95
C LEU A 37 -3.22 19.70 6.80
N ASN A 38 -3.25 19.15 8.03
CA ASN A 38 -2.14 19.16 8.99
C ASN A 38 -1.54 20.55 9.24
N GLY A 39 -2.39 21.61 9.26
CA GLY A 39 -1.92 22.98 9.51
C GLY A 39 -1.20 23.64 8.33
N GLY A 40 -1.23 23.03 7.14
CA GLY A 40 -0.72 23.64 5.92
C GLY A 40 -1.54 24.84 5.47
N SER A 41 -1.11 25.50 4.40
CA SER A 41 -1.83 26.63 3.82
C SER A 41 -3.23 26.24 3.36
N PHE A 42 -4.18 27.16 3.50
CA PHE A 42 -5.53 26.97 2.97
C PHE A 42 -5.53 26.97 1.43
N GLN A 43 -6.22 26.02 0.83
CA GLN A 43 -6.42 25.89 -0.61
C GLN A 43 -7.91 25.82 -0.95
N PRO A 44 -8.32 26.20 -2.17
CA PRO A 44 -9.73 26.14 -2.58
C PRO A 44 -10.24 24.74 -2.89
N SER A 45 -9.34 23.77 -3.14
CA SER A 45 -9.71 22.38 -3.42
C SER A 45 -9.77 21.55 -2.13
N GLY A 46 -10.86 20.82 -1.95
CA GLY A 46 -11.01 19.84 -0.86
C GLY A 46 -10.40 18.46 -1.15
N ILE A 47 -9.58 18.33 -2.21
CA ILE A 47 -8.98 17.07 -2.62
C ILE A 47 -7.51 17.05 -2.20
N PHE A 48 -7.14 16.01 -1.45
CA PHE A 48 -5.78 15.74 -1.00
C PHE A 48 -5.41 14.32 -1.46
N ASN A 49 -4.45 14.23 -2.37
CA ASN A 49 -3.96 12.98 -2.95
C ASN A 49 -2.55 12.66 -2.46
N ASN A 50 -2.05 11.50 -2.85
CA ASN A 50 -0.68 11.02 -2.58
C ASN A 50 -0.38 10.94 -1.07
N LEU A 51 -1.36 10.54 -0.28
CA LEU A 51 -1.25 10.43 1.16
C LEU A 51 -0.83 9.01 1.56
N ASN A 52 0.05 8.90 2.53
CA ASN A 52 0.39 7.64 3.19
C ASN A 52 -0.68 7.25 4.21
N ALA A 53 -0.61 6.04 4.74
CA ALA A 53 -1.38 5.68 5.92
C ALA A 53 -0.94 6.55 7.12
N GLY A 54 -1.91 7.03 7.89
CA GLY A 54 -1.66 7.93 9.01
C GLY A 54 -2.89 8.73 9.39
N ASN A 55 -2.72 9.58 10.39
CA ASN A 55 -3.76 10.49 10.86
C ASN A 55 -3.52 11.90 10.32
N TYR A 56 -4.58 12.51 9.85
CA TYR A 56 -4.59 13.82 9.22
C TYR A 56 -5.61 14.72 9.89
N ASN A 57 -5.21 15.95 10.23
CA ASN A 57 -6.13 16.97 10.70
C ASN A 57 -6.61 17.80 9.52
N LEU A 58 -7.88 17.67 9.15
CA LEU A 58 -8.53 18.45 8.09
C LEU A 58 -9.27 19.61 8.72
N VAL A 59 -8.96 20.83 8.30
CA VAL A 59 -9.70 22.05 8.66
C VAL A 59 -10.41 22.58 7.43
N ILE A 60 -11.71 22.83 7.57
CA ILE A 60 -12.57 23.44 6.55
C ILE A 60 -13.02 24.80 7.05
N ARG A 61 -12.86 25.82 6.24
CA ARG A 61 -13.27 27.20 6.53
C ARG A 61 -14.21 27.73 5.46
N ASP A 62 -15.30 28.37 5.87
CA ASP A 62 -16.20 29.06 4.96
C ASP A 62 -15.78 30.53 4.70
N VAL A 63 -16.52 31.22 3.81
CA VAL A 63 -16.23 32.61 3.45
C VAL A 63 -16.35 33.58 4.65
N ASN A 64 -17.15 33.27 5.64
CA ASN A 64 -17.31 34.05 6.87
C ASN A 64 -16.25 33.72 7.95
N SER A 65 -15.21 33.01 7.59
CA SER A 65 -14.15 32.55 8.52
C SER A 65 -14.61 31.59 9.61
N CYS A 66 -15.83 31.06 9.54
CA CYS A 66 -16.24 29.94 10.39
C CYS A 66 -15.47 28.70 9.98
N ASN A 67 -14.99 27.91 10.96
CA ASN A 67 -14.24 26.71 10.66
C ASN A 67 -14.75 25.49 11.43
N THR A 68 -14.44 24.32 10.89
CA THR A 68 -14.59 23.02 11.55
C THR A 68 -13.31 22.21 11.32
N ALA A 69 -12.97 21.34 12.26
CA ALA A 69 -11.81 20.47 12.15
C ALA A 69 -12.20 19.02 12.40
N ALA A 70 -11.56 18.11 11.68
CA ALA A 70 -11.74 16.67 11.84
C ALA A 70 -10.41 15.93 11.76
N ASN A 71 -10.26 14.92 12.61
CA ASN A 71 -9.18 13.96 12.48
C ASN A 71 -9.62 12.81 11.58
N ILE A 72 -8.89 12.61 10.49
CA ILE A 72 -9.20 11.61 9.46
C ILE A 72 -8.05 10.61 9.45
N SER A 73 -8.37 9.32 9.54
CA SER A 73 -7.38 8.24 9.46
C SER A 73 -7.41 7.60 8.07
N ILE A 74 -6.24 7.55 7.43
CA ILE A 74 -6.01 6.73 6.24
C ILE A 74 -5.36 5.43 6.70
N THR A 75 -6.01 4.31 6.45
CA THR A 75 -5.49 2.98 6.75
C THR A 75 -4.84 2.35 5.51
N ASN A 76 -3.97 1.36 5.74
CA ASN A 76 -3.50 0.53 4.66
C ASN A 76 -4.64 -0.29 4.07
N ARG A 77 -4.66 -0.45 2.75
CA ARG A 77 -5.52 -1.43 2.10
C ARG A 77 -5.07 -2.85 2.47
N PRO A 78 -6.00 -3.80 2.59
CA PRO A 78 -5.66 -5.18 2.92
C PRO A 78 -4.81 -5.83 1.80
N GLN A 79 -4.09 -6.88 2.18
CA GLN A 79 -3.45 -7.76 1.22
C GLN A 79 -4.48 -8.40 0.30
N GLY A 80 -4.15 -8.48 -0.98
CA GLY A 80 -4.95 -9.24 -1.94
C GLY A 80 -4.72 -10.75 -1.82
N PRO A 81 -5.64 -11.56 -2.37
CA PRO A 81 -5.60 -13.01 -2.22
C PRO A 81 -4.38 -13.65 -2.90
N LEU A 82 -3.97 -13.14 -4.06
CA LEU A 82 -2.80 -13.67 -4.77
C LEU A 82 -1.50 -13.35 -4.05
N PHE A 83 -1.34 -12.12 -3.56
CA PHE A 83 -0.19 -11.75 -2.74
C PHE A 83 -0.13 -12.58 -1.45
N THR A 84 -1.27 -12.78 -0.78
CA THR A 84 -1.37 -13.58 0.44
C THR A 84 -0.92 -15.03 0.18
N ALA A 85 -1.32 -15.62 -0.95
CA ALA A 85 -0.91 -16.97 -1.33
C ALA A 85 0.60 -17.07 -1.60
N VAL A 86 1.18 -16.08 -2.30
CA VAL A 86 2.63 -16.02 -2.56
C VAL A 86 3.42 -15.79 -1.27
N LYS A 87 2.96 -14.90 -0.40
CA LYS A 87 3.59 -14.66 0.91
C LYS A 87 3.64 -15.93 1.75
N ALA A 88 2.54 -16.66 1.85
CA ALA A 88 2.49 -17.94 2.56
C ALA A 88 3.46 -18.96 1.97
N LEU A 89 3.56 -19.05 0.63
CA LEU A 89 4.50 -19.90 -0.07
C LEU A 89 5.96 -19.57 0.28
N LEU A 90 6.32 -18.29 0.25
CA LEU A 90 7.69 -17.83 0.57
C LEU A 90 8.02 -18.05 2.04
N GLN A 91 7.07 -17.86 2.94
CA GLN A 91 7.23 -18.13 4.37
C GLN A 91 7.51 -19.61 4.62
N ALA A 92 6.83 -20.52 3.94
CA ALA A 92 7.01 -21.96 4.10
C ALA A 92 8.33 -22.48 3.52
N ASN A 93 8.85 -21.90 2.44
CA ASN A 93 9.93 -22.48 1.64
C ASN A 93 11.20 -21.63 1.57
N CYS A 94 11.16 -20.36 1.92
CA CYS A 94 12.26 -19.43 1.62
C CYS A 94 12.77 -18.67 2.84
N VAL A 95 11.92 -18.39 3.83
CA VAL A 95 12.27 -17.57 5.01
C VAL A 95 13.35 -18.20 5.87
N SER A 96 13.51 -19.52 5.88
CA SER A 96 14.62 -20.19 6.61
C SER A 96 16.00 -19.66 6.22
N CYS A 97 16.17 -19.23 4.96
CA CYS A 97 17.42 -18.67 4.43
C CYS A 97 17.33 -17.18 4.08
N HIS A 98 16.13 -16.60 4.04
CA HIS A 98 15.86 -15.23 3.60
C HIS A 98 15.03 -14.49 4.65
N ASN A 99 15.59 -14.27 5.82
CA ASN A 99 14.98 -13.57 6.97
C ASN A 99 15.85 -12.42 7.48
N ALA A 100 15.42 -11.75 8.54
CA ALA A 100 16.14 -10.61 9.11
C ALA A 100 17.56 -10.97 9.60
N SER A 101 17.74 -12.19 10.11
CA SER A 101 19.04 -12.67 10.63
C SER A 101 19.94 -13.27 9.55
N ASN A 102 19.37 -13.74 8.44
CA ASN A 102 20.05 -14.41 7.35
C ASN A 102 19.45 -13.99 6.00
N ALA A 103 19.81 -12.77 5.56
CA ALA A 103 19.34 -12.21 4.30
C ALA A 103 20.21 -12.66 3.12
N ASN A 104 20.21 -13.95 2.80
CA ASN A 104 20.99 -14.51 1.68
C ASN A 104 20.69 -13.77 0.37
N GLY A 105 21.75 -13.31 -0.31
CA GLY A 105 21.62 -12.50 -1.53
C GLY A 105 20.95 -11.15 -1.31
N GLY A 106 20.94 -10.63 -0.07
CA GLY A 106 20.31 -9.36 0.29
C GLY A 106 18.79 -9.43 0.38
N MET A 107 18.18 -10.62 0.42
CA MET A 107 16.73 -10.78 0.42
C MET A 107 16.21 -11.20 1.80
N ASN A 108 15.21 -10.47 2.27
CA ASN A 108 14.42 -10.83 3.45
C ASN A 108 12.93 -10.90 3.05
N TRP A 109 12.36 -12.11 3.03
CA TRP A 109 10.97 -12.36 2.63
C TRP A 109 9.97 -12.29 3.79
N GLU A 110 10.40 -11.92 5.00
CA GLU A 110 9.50 -11.58 6.09
C GLU A 110 8.83 -10.21 5.88
N VAL A 111 9.47 -9.34 5.07
CA VAL A 111 9.01 -7.98 4.79
C VAL A 111 8.22 -7.95 3.49
N ASP A 112 6.94 -7.63 3.56
CA ASP A 112 6.02 -7.62 2.42
C ASP A 112 6.52 -6.77 1.24
N CYS A 113 7.10 -5.62 1.53
CA CYS A 113 7.60 -4.74 0.47
C CYS A 113 8.84 -5.29 -0.23
N ASN A 114 9.62 -6.14 0.43
CA ASN A 114 10.70 -6.85 -0.25
C ASN A 114 10.15 -7.86 -1.26
N ILE A 115 9.05 -8.54 -0.93
CA ILE A 115 8.37 -9.47 -1.84
C ILE A 115 7.87 -8.71 -3.07
N VAL A 116 7.11 -7.63 -2.87
CA VAL A 116 6.54 -6.83 -3.96
C VAL A 116 7.63 -6.22 -4.86
N ASN A 117 8.66 -5.63 -4.26
CA ASN A 117 9.71 -4.91 -4.99
C ASN A 117 10.69 -5.84 -5.72
N ASN A 118 10.77 -7.11 -5.33
CA ASN A 118 11.65 -8.11 -5.93
C ASN A 118 10.88 -9.25 -6.63
N ARG A 119 9.64 -9.01 -7.05
CA ARG A 119 8.78 -10.02 -7.72
C ARG A 119 9.44 -10.67 -8.93
N ASP A 120 10.16 -9.89 -9.74
CA ASP A 120 10.86 -10.39 -10.92
C ASP A 120 11.97 -11.37 -10.52
N ARG A 121 12.71 -11.07 -9.45
CA ARG A 121 13.74 -11.97 -8.92
C ARG A 121 13.15 -13.25 -8.35
N ILE A 122 11.98 -13.17 -7.71
CA ILE A 122 11.24 -14.36 -7.25
C ILE A 122 10.87 -15.22 -8.46
N GLN A 123 10.34 -14.62 -9.53
CA GLN A 123 9.99 -15.34 -10.76
C GLN A 123 11.22 -16.00 -11.39
N PHE A 124 12.31 -15.27 -11.58
CA PHE A 124 13.53 -15.82 -12.18
C PHE A 124 14.09 -17.02 -11.41
N ARG A 125 14.08 -16.95 -10.08
CA ARG A 125 14.72 -17.99 -9.25
C ARG A 125 13.77 -19.12 -8.88
N ALA A 126 12.54 -18.83 -8.49
CA ALA A 126 11.60 -19.82 -7.98
C ALA A 126 10.73 -20.46 -9.07
N VAL A 127 10.58 -19.81 -10.23
CA VAL A 127 9.77 -20.31 -11.35
C VAL A 127 10.67 -20.79 -12.49
N ASN A 128 11.61 -19.94 -12.93
CA ASN A 128 12.38 -20.16 -14.16
C ASN A 128 13.74 -20.83 -13.92
N ALA A 129 14.15 -21.02 -12.66
CA ALA A 129 15.48 -21.58 -12.29
C ALA A 129 16.67 -20.83 -12.89
N ASN A 130 16.56 -19.52 -13.08
CA ASN A 130 17.58 -18.71 -13.74
C ASN A 130 18.24 -17.73 -12.74
N PRO A 131 19.57 -17.71 -12.59
CA PRO A 131 20.60 -18.64 -13.15
C PRO A 131 20.59 -20.02 -12.51
N SER A 132 19.92 -20.20 -11.38
CA SER A 132 19.75 -21.48 -10.68
C SER A 132 18.46 -21.47 -9.87
N ALA A 133 17.89 -22.65 -9.59
CA ALA A 133 16.66 -22.79 -8.82
C ALA A 133 16.79 -22.25 -7.38
N MET A 134 15.68 -21.75 -6.86
CA MET A 134 15.44 -21.50 -5.45
C MET A 134 14.08 -22.13 -5.06
N PRO A 135 14.03 -22.92 -4.00
CA PRO A 135 15.13 -23.29 -3.09
C PRO A 135 16.25 -24.11 -3.78
N PRO A 136 17.46 -24.16 -3.21
CA PRO A 136 18.59 -24.90 -3.81
C PRO A 136 18.35 -26.40 -3.97
N THR A 137 17.39 -26.96 -3.24
CA THR A 137 16.96 -28.37 -3.31
C THR A 137 16.18 -28.70 -4.58
N GLY A 138 15.86 -27.72 -5.40
CA GLY A 138 15.12 -27.85 -6.65
C GLY A 138 13.93 -26.93 -6.74
N LEU A 139 13.31 -26.86 -7.91
CA LEU A 139 12.11 -26.04 -8.11
C LEU A 139 10.94 -26.55 -7.26
N LEU A 140 10.14 -25.61 -6.79
CA LEU A 140 8.84 -25.88 -6.17
C LEU A 140 7.92 -26.67 -7.12
N PRO A 141 6.95 -27.45 -6.60
CA PRO A 141 5.93 -28.10 -7.41
C PRO A 141 5.25 -27.13 -8.39
N PRO A 142 4.82 -27.61 -9.56
CA PRO A 142 4.20 -26.75 -10.57
C PRO A 142 3.03 -25.90 -10.05
N ALA A 143 2.16 -26.48 -9.22
CA ALA A 143 1.02 -25.76 -8.64
C ALA A 143 1.46 -24.60 -7.71
N GLU A 144 2.55 -24.76 -6.98
CA GLU A 144 3.11 -23.72 -6.13
C GLU A 144 3.76 -22.60 -6.95
N ARG A 145 4.47 -22.96 -8.01
CA ARG A 145 5.04 -21.99 -8.96
C ARG A 145 3.97 -21.19 -9.67
N GLN A 146 2.83 -21.81 -9.98
CA GLN A 146 1.70 -21.14 -10.64
C GLN A 146 1.15 -19.99 -9.80
N LYS A 147 1.13 -20.09 -8.46
CA LYS A 147 0.73 -18.98 -7.58
C LYS A 147 1.57 -17.72 -7.80
N ILE A 148 2.89 -17.90 -7.98
CA ILE A 148 3.80 -16.77 -8.28
C ILE A 148 3.48 -16.18 -9.64
N VAL A 149 3.27 -17.02 -10.64
CA VAL A 149 2.94 -16.61 -12.01
C VAL A 149 1.62 -15.84 -12.05
N ASP A 150 0.58 -16.35 -11.38
CA ASP A 150 -0.73 -15.72 -11.32
C ASP A 150 -0.66 -14.33 -10.67
N TRP A 151 0.05 -14.23 -9.55
CA TRP A 151 0.25 -12.94 -8.88
C TRP A 151 0.99 -11.93 -9.76
N ILE A 152 2.07 -12.34 -10.44
CA ILE A 152 2.85 -11.47 -11.32
C ILE A 152 2.03 -11.03 -12.51
N ASN A 153 1.25 -11.93 -13.12
CA ASN A 153 0.37 -11.61 -14.23
C ASN A 153 -0.76 -10.65 -13.86
N ALA A 154 -1.22 -10.68 -12.61
CA ALA A 154 -2.19 -9.70 -12.08
C ALA A 154 -1.57 -8.31 -11.83
N GLY A 155 -0.23 -8.19 -11.83
CA GLY A 155 0.49 -6.94 -11.64
C GLY A 155 1.57 -7.01 -10.55
N GLY A 156 1.60 -8.05 -9.74
CA GLY A 156 2.59 -8.29 -8.70
C GLY A 156 2.53 -7.29 -7.56
N LYS A 157 1.34 -6.77 -7.23
CA LYS A 157 1.15 -5.76 -6.20
C LYS A 157 0.72 -6.38 -4.87
N TYR A 158 0.80 -5.59 -3.82
CA TYR A 158 0.34 -5.96 -2.48
C TYR A 158 -1.16 -6.27 -2.42
N THR A 159 -1.95 -5.64 -3.27
CA THR A 159 -3.43 -5.72 -3.29
C THR A 159 -3.99 -6.69 -4.35
N ASP A 160 -3.14 -7.40 -5.07
CA ASP A 160 -3.55 -8.37 -6.11
C ASP A 160 -3.94 -9.73 -5.53
#